data_bdc550bcae53edd149fc0dd342e58859
#
_entry.id   bdc550bcae53edd149fc0dd342e58859
#
_cell.length_a   1.000
_cell.length_b   1.000
_cell.length_c   1.000
_cell.angle_alpha   90.00
_cell.angle_beta   90.00
_cell.angle_gamma   90.00
#
_symmetry.space_group_name_H-M   'P 1'
#
loop_
_entity.id
_entity.type
_entity.pdbx_description
1 polymer ?
#
loop_
_entity_poly.entity_id
_entity_poly.type
_entity_poly.pdbx_seq_one_letter_code
_entity_poly.pdbx_strand_id
1 'polypeptide(L)'
;MSANRANNKWIGHLAVLAVYIIFGVNPNCSKAVVPEYITPECYTALRLVFGAAGFWLISLFTPREKVPWRDMRLVLLGAVSLYGTLWAFAEAMRFISPTYVSLISAMSPLVVMLLAAVFLKEPISSRKAVGVFFGIAGALMMIVFSFHGDSHYSNKGALLCLVNILFYAAYLLITRAISPKYSPVTMMKWMFLFSALLSLPFAIPTVTASPILTGSAPVMAYVNMLVVALFATVVAYFLLPVALRYLRPTTVSMYSNLQPIVTAVLAISVGQDVFTWNKPVALILVIFGVFLVTTSRAKADGPIANKQ
;
A
#
# COMPACT_ATOMS: atom_id res chain seq x y z
N MET A 1 -15.33 24.98 -17.67
CA MET A 1 -14.62 23.68 -17.64
C MET A 1 -13.43 23.61 -16.66
N SER A 2 -12.73 24.69 -16.34
CA SER A 2 -11.57 24.69 -15.41
C SER A 2 -11.93 24.50 -13.94
N ALA A 3 -13.02 25.09 -13.45
CA ALA A 3 -13.46 24.98 -12.06
C ALA A 3 -13.85 23.53 -11.67
N ASN A 4 -14.44 22.78 -12.59
CA ASN A 4 -14.84 21.38 -12.34
C ASN A 4 -13.62 20.43 -12.23
N ARG A 5 -12.50 20.72 -12.91
CA ARG A 5 -11.23 19.94 -12.79
C ARG A 5 -10.49 20.22 -11.49
N ALA A 6 -10.55 21.44 -10.96
CA ALA A 6 -9.94 21.77 -9.67
C ALA A 6 -10.70 21.09 -8.52
N ASN A 7 -12.04 21.12 -8.57
CA ASN A 7 -12.89 20.48 -7.58
C ASN A 7 -12.68 18.93 -7.54
N ASN A 8 -12.40 18.32 -8.68
CA ASN A 8 -12.17 16.87 -8.78
C ASN A 8 -10.80 16.42 -8.23
N LYS A 9 -9.77 17.28 -8.22
CA LYS A 9 -8.47 16.93 -7.61
C LYS A 9 -8.56 16.75 -6.10
N TRP A 10 -9.39 17.53 -5.42
CA TRP A 10 -9.63 17.39 -3.99
C TRP A 10 -10.20 16.03 -3.61
N ILE A 11 -11.06 15.46 -4.44
CA ILE A 11 -11.56 14.08 -4.24
C ILE A 11 -10.40 13.10 -4.24
N GLY A 12 -9.45 13.25 -5.17
CA GLY A 12 -8.25 12.42 -5.21
C GLY A 12 -7.38 12.56 -3.95
N HIS A 13 -7.18 13.80 -3.48
CA HIS A 13 -6.39 14.06 -2.28
C HIS A 13 -7.08 13.54 -1.01
N LEU A 14 -8.38 13.71 -0.86
CA LEU A 14 -9.14 13.15 0.28
C LEU A 14 -9.15 11.63 0.25
N ALA A 15 -9.34 11.02 -0.92
CA ALA A 15 -9.33 9.58 -1.07
C ALA A 15 -7.96 8.98 -0.67
N VAL A 16 -6.86 9.56 -1.16
CA VAL A 16 -5.53 9.06 -0.83
C VAL A 16 -5.14 9.31 0.62
N LEU A 17 -5.57 10.43 1.21
CA LEU A 17 -5.37 10.71 2.63
C LEU A 17 -6.03 9.63 3.50
N ALA A 18 -7.31 9.32 3.23
CA ALA A 18 -8.02 8.25 3.92
C ALA A 18 -7.32 6.90 3.76
N VAL A 19 -6.88 6.54 2.55
CA VAL A 19 -6.12 5.31 2.28
C VAL A 19 -4.89 5.20 3.17
N TYR A 20 -4.07 6.24 3.26
CA TYR A 20 -2.81 6.13 4.00
C TYR A 20 -2.96 6.27 5.51
N ILE A 21 -4.05 6.87 6.01
CA ILE A 21 -4.44 6.74 7.43
C ILE A 21 -4.80 5.27 7.73
N ILE A 22 -5.65 4.65 6.90
CA ILE A 22 -6.02 3.23 7.05
C ILE A 22 -4.78 2.33 6.95
N PHE A 23 -3.89 2.58 5.99
CA PHE A 23 -2.64 1.82 5.84
C PHE A 23 -1.66 2.08 6.99
N GLY A 24 -1.74 3.20 7.69
CA GLY A 24 -0.97 3.46 8.91
C GLY A 24 -1.45 2.65 10.10
N VAL A 25 -2.75 2.37 10.20
CA VAL A 25 -3.34 1.48 11.22
C VAL A 25 -3.06 0.00 10.92
N ASN A 26 -3.06 -0.37 9.64
CA ASN A 26 -2.96 -1.76 9.18
C ASN A 26 -1.75 -2.54 9.75
N PRO A 27 -0.50 -2.02 9.83
CA PRO A 27 0.63 -2.77 10.36
C PRO A 27 0.43 -3.22 11.81
N ASN A 28 -0.17 -2.37 12.66
CA ASN A 28 -0.43 -2.71 14.08
C ASN A 28 -1.47 -3.83 14.20
N CYS A 29 -2.60 -3.73 13.48
CA CYS A 29 -3.61 -4.78 13.45
C CYS A 29 -3.05 -6.09 12.87
N SER A 30 -2.21 -5.99 11.82
CA SER A 30 -1.57 -7.16 11.19
C SER A 30 -0.60 -7.84 12.13
N LYS A 31 0.24 -7.08 12.85
CA LYS A 31 1.20 -7.62 13.82
C LYS A 31 0.52 -8.31 15.00
N ALA A 32 -0.67 -7.83 15.39
CA ALA A 32 -1.46 -8.44 16.45
C ALA A 32 -2.02 -9.83 16.07
N VAL A 33 -1.96 -10.22 14.79
CA VAL A 33 -2.48 -11.51 14.31
C VAL A 33 -1.44 -12.37 13.61
N VAL A 34 -0.46 -11.78 12.92
CA VAL A 34 0.59 -12.49 12.18
C VAL A 34 1.90 -12.43 12.97
N PRO A 35 2.60 -13.54 13.17
CA PRO A 35 2.32 -14.91 12.74
C PRO A 35 1.56 -15.77 13.78
N GLU A 36 1.22 -15.20 14.93
CA GLU A 36 0.77 -15.95 16.12
C GLU A 36 -0.56 -16.69 15.91
N TYR A 37 -1.54 -16.00 15.30
CA TYR A 37 -2.90 -16.53 15.10
C TYR A 37 -3.23 -16.87 13.66
N ILE A 38 -2.39 -16.45 12.71
CA ILE A 38 -2.58 -16.76 11.29
C ILE A 38 -1.24 -16.73 10.56
N THR A 39 -1.00 -17.70 9.69
CA THR A 39 0.20 -17.70 8.84
C THR A 39 0.13 -16.58 7.80
N PRO A 40 1.24 -16.03 7.31
CA PRO A 40 1.25 -14.98 6.28
C PRO A 40 0.51 -15.38 5.00
N GLU A 41 0.59 -16.65 4.61
CA GLU A 41 -0.09 -17.21 3.45
C GLU A 41 -1.61 -17.17 3.63
N CYS A 42 -2.11 -17.70 4.77
CA CYS A 42 -3.52 -17.68 5.11
C CYS A 42 -4.05 -16.25 5.32
N TYR A 43 -3.26 -15.39 5.97
CA TYR A 43 -3.60 -13.98 6.14
C TYR A 43 -3.79 -13.28 4.80
N THR A 44 -2.86 -13.49 3.87
CA THR A 44 -2.93 -12.92 2.52
C THR A 44 -4.12 -13.46 1.75
N ALA A 45 -4.32 -14.78 1.74
CA ALA A 45 -5.45 -15.42 1.06
C ALA A 45 -6.79 -14.96 1.63
N LEU A 46 -6.95 -14.88 2.96
CA LEU A 46 -8.17 -14.43 3.60
C LEU A 46 -8.52 -12.99 3.20
N ARG A 47 -7.54 -12.09 3.18
CA ARG A 47 -7.73 -10.70 2.70
C ARG A 47 -8.16 -10.66 1.24
N LEU A 48 -7.51 -11.45 0.38
CA LEU A 48 -7.79 -11.48 -1.05
C LEU A 48 -9.17 -12.07 -1.35
N VAL A 49 -9.54 -13.17 -0.67
CA VAL A 49 -10.88 -13.78 -0.80
C VAL A 49 -11.97 -12.84 -0.28
N PHE A 50 -11.75 -12.21 0.88
CA PHE A 50 -12.70 -11.24 1.43
C PHE A 50 -12.85 -10.01 0.52
N GLY A 51 -11.74 -9.50 -0.02
CA GLY A 51 -11.75 -8.42 -1.01
C GLY A 51 -12.47 -8.83 -2.29
N ALA A 52 -12.20 -10.01 -2.83
CA ALA A 52 -12.90 -10.54 -4.00
C ALA A 52 -14.42 -10.62 -3.73
N ALA A 53 -14.83 -11.26 -2.64
CA ALA A 53 -16.25 -11.38 -2.26
C ALA A 53 -16.89 -9.99 -2.11
N GLY A 54 -16.23 -9.04 -1.41
CA GLY A 54 -16.72 -7.69 -1.21
C GLY A 54 -16.90 -6.92 -2.53
N PHE A 55 -15.90 -6.93 -3.42
CA PHE A 55 -16.01 -6.23 -4.71
C PHE A 55 -16.98 -6.92 -5.68
N TRP A 56 -17.11 -8.25 -5.65
CA TRP A 56 -18.14 -8.92 -6.43
C TRP A 56 -19.54 -8.59 -5.91
N LEU A 57 -19.75 -8.55 -4.60
CA LEU A 57 -21.02 -8.14 -3.99
C LEU A 57 -21.38 -6.68 -4.38
N ILE A 58 -20.42 -5.74 -4.23
CA ILE A 58 -20.62 -4.34 -4.63
C ILE A 58 -20.91 -4.26 -6.14
N SER A 59 -20.29 -5.13 -6.97
CA SER A 59 -20.50 -5.13 -8.41
C SER A 59 -21.91 -5.49 -8.85
N LEU A 60 -22.73 -6.09 -7.98
CA LEU A 60 -24.14 -6.37 -8.26
C LEU A 60 -24.98 -5.09 -8.34
N PHE A 61 -24.54 -4.04 -7.65
CA PHE A 61 -25.22 -2.73 -7.58
C PHE A 61 -24.59 -1.68 -8.52
N THR A 62 -23.62 -2.07 -9.33
CA THR A 62 -22.92 -1.16 -10.25
C THR A 62 -23.12 -1.59 -11.71
N PRO A 63 -23.08 -0.66 -12.67
CA PRO A 63 -23.19 -0.99 -14.08
C PRO A 63 -22.14 -2.03 -14.52
N ARG A 64 -22.56 -3.01 -15.30
CA ARG A 64 -21.66 -4.05 -15.82
C ARG A 64 -20.77 -3.48 -16.90
N GLU A 65 -19.46 -3.51 -16.69
CA GLU A 65 -18.45 -3.13 -17.67
C GLU A 65 -17.79 -4.39 -18.24
N LYS A 66 -17.69 -4.46 -19.57
CA LYS A 66 -16.96 -5.53 -20.25
C LYS A 66 -15.48 -5.16 -20.33
N VAL A 67 -14.60 -6.03 -19.83
CA VAL A 67 -13.16 -5.86 -19.92
C VAL A 67 -12.64 -6.71 -21.08
N PRO A 68 -12.15 -6.14 -22.18
CA PRO A 68 -11.61 -6.89 -23.29
C PRO A 68 -10.30 -7.61 -22.88
N TRP A 69 -9.99 -8.72 -23.58
CA TRP A 69 -8.84 -9.56 -23.25
C TRP A 69 -7.50 -8.80 -23.23
N ARG A 70 -7.35 -7.79 -24.05
CA ARG A 70 -6.15 -6.92 -24.06
C ARG A 70 -5.94 -6.23 -22.70
N ASP A 71 -6.99 -5.67 -22.12
CA ASP A 71 -6.91 -4.97 -20.83
C ASP A 71 -6.92 -5.98 -19.68
N MET A 72 -7.51 -7.17 -19.86
CA MET A 72 -7.48 -8.26 -18.87
C MET A 72 -6.05 -8.74 -18.56
N ARG A 73 -5.12 -8.71 -19.54
CA ARG A 73 -3.68 -9.00 -19.31
C ARG A 73 -3.07 -8.03 -18.29
N LEU A 74 -3.42 -6.74 -18.37
CA LEU A 74 -2.97 -5.73 -17.40
C LEU A 74 -3.61 -5.96 -16.02
N VAL A 75 -4.88 -6.38 -15.98
CA VAL A 75 -5.56 -6.75 -14.74
C VAL A 75 -4.87 -7.96 -14.08
N LEU A 76 -4.48 -8.98 -14.85
CA LEU A 76 -3.73 -10.14 -14.37
C LEU A 76 -2.35 -9.75 -13.81
N LEU A 77 -1.61 -8.89 -14.51
CA LEU A 77 -0.34 -8.35 -14.00
C LEU A 77 -0.55 -7.54 -12.72
N GLY A 78 -1.64 -6.76 -12.66
CA GLY A 78 -2.06 -6.05 -11.45
C GLY A 78 -2.40 -6.99 -10.31
N ALA A 79 -3.03 -8.12 -10.60
CA ALA A 79 -3.35 -9.15 -9.61
C ALA A 79 -2.10 -9.82 -9.03
N VAL A 80 -1.11 -10.14 -9.88
CA VAL A 80 0.19 -10.67 -9.42
C VAL A 80 0.89 -9.63 -8.53
N SER A 81 0.87 -8.36 -8.93
CA SER A 81 1.47 -7.27 -8.15
C SER A 81 0.74 -7.06 -6.82
N LEU A 82 -0.58 -7.17 -6.80
CA LEU A 82 -1.41 -7.07 -5.60
C LEU A 82 -1.12 -8.23 -4.63
N TYR A 83 -1.07 -9.48 -5.15
CA TYR A 83 -0.71 -10.64 -4.35
C TYR A 83 0.70 -10.49 -3.75
N GLY A 84 1.70 -10.17 -4.58
CA GLY A 84 3.09 -9.99 -4.13
C GLY A 84 3.23 -8.91 -3.06
N THR A 85 2.51 -7.78 -3.21
CA THR A 85 2.45 -6.72 -2.21
C THR A 85 1.92 -7.24 -0.87
N LEU A 86 0.76 -7.89 -0.87
CA LEU A 86 0.12 -8.32 0.37
C LEU A 86 0.88 -9.45 1.05
N TRP A 87 1.41 -10.39 0.28
CA TRP A 87 2.19 -11.51 0.80
C TRP A 87 3.53 -11.05 1.39
N ALA A 88 4.30 -10.25 0.65
CA ALA A 88 5.59 -9.76 1.15
C ALA A 88 5.44 -8.89 2.41
N PHE A 89 4.36 -8.09 2.49
CA PHE A 89 4.00 -7.35 3.70
C PHE A 89 3.71 -8.29 4.88
N ALA A 90 2.86 -9.30 4.67
CA ALA A 90 2.49 -10.25 5.72
C ALA A 90 3.70 -11.07 6.21
N GLU A 91 4.55 -11.55 5.29
CA GLU A 91 5.76 -12.28 5.63
C GLU A 91 6.77 -11.40 6.36
N ALA A 92 6.90 -10.11 6.01
CA ALA A 92 7.77 -9.18 6.74
C ALA A 92 7.38 -9.02 8.21
N MET A 93 6.08 -9.10 8.54
CA MET A 93 5.59 -8.99 9.92
C MET A 93 6.11 -10.08 10.86
N ARG A 94 6.62 -11.21 10.33
CA ARG A 94 7.28 -12.26 11.13
C ARG A 94 8.61 -11.78 11.71
N PHE A 95 9.29 -10.88 11.02
CA PHE A 95 10.71 -10.58 11.24
C PHE A 95 10.98 -9.18 11.76
N ILE A 96 10.05 -8.24 11.62
CA ILE A 96 10.23 -6.83 12.02
C ILE A 96 8.95 -6.24 12.63
N SER A 97 9.13 -5.14 13.37
CA SER A 97 8.02 -4.45 14.01
C SER A 97 7.19 -3.63 13.03
N PRO A 98 5.92 -3.27 13.37
CA PRO A 98 5.04 -2.43 12.54
C PRO A 98 5.68 -1.11 12.15
N THR A 99 6.41 -0.47 13.09
CA THR A 99 7.07 0.80 12.86
C THR A 99 8.13 0.68 11.77
N TYR A 100 8.96 -0.38 11.79
CA TYR A 100 9.98 -0.59 10.74
C TYR A 100 9.37 -0.86 9.39
N VAL A 101 8.29 -1.66 9.32
CA VAL A 101 7.57 -1.90 8.06
C VAL A 101 7.07 -0.59 7.47
N SER A 102 6.45 0.27 8.28
CA SER A 102 5.91 1.55 7.80
C SER A 102 7.00 2.53 7.39
N LEU A 103 8.14 2.53 8.08
CA LEU A 103 9.29 3.39 7.77
C LEU A 103 9.97 2.99 6.46
N ILE A 104 10.21 1.69 6.26
CA ILE A 104 10.75 1.19 5.00
C ILE A 104 9.75 1.47 3.87
N SER A 105 8.44 1.34 4.13
CA SER A 105 7.39 1.68 3.16
C SER A 105 7.39 3.17 2.77
N ALA A 106 7.92 4.05 3.60
CA ALA A 106 8.12 5.46 3.25
C ALA A 106 9.13 5.68 2.10
N MET A 107 9.92 4.66 1.74
CA MET A 107 10.76 4.68 0.54
C MET A 107 9.97 4.42 -0.76
N SER A 108 8.70 4.02 -0.69
CA SER A 108 7.90 3.70 -1.87
C SER A 108 7.82 4.83 -2.91
N PRO A 109 7.78 6.14 -2.56
CA PRO A 109 7.80 7.21 -3.55
C PRO A 109 9.02 7.19 -4.47
N LEU A 110 10.19 6.77 -3.97
CA LEU A 110 11.39 6.62 -4.81
C LEU A 110 11.18 5.57 -5.88
N VAL A 111 10.78 4.37 -5.48
CA VAL A 111 10.58 3.25 -6.39
C VAL A 111 9.46 3.57 -7.39
N VAL A 112 8.35 4.15 -6.91
CA VAL A 112 7.24 4.59 -7.78
C VAL A 112 7.71 5.65 -8.77
N MET A 113 8.52 6.63 -8.33
CA MET A 113 9.05 7.67 -9.21
C MET A 113 9.96 7.09 -10.31
N LEU A 114 10.87 6.18 -9.95
CA LEU A 114 11.75 5.53 -10.91
C LEU A 114 10.96 4.70 -11.93
N LEU A 115 10.03 3.87 -11.46
CA LEU A 115 9.19 3.07 -12.36
C LEU A 115 8.25 3.94 -13.19
N ALA A 116 7.66 5.01 -12.63
CA ALA A 116 6.82 5.94 -13.38
C ALA A 116 7.61 6.72 -14.45
N ALA A 117 8.87 7.08 -14.17
CA ALA A 117 9.73 7.71 -15.17
C ALA A 117 10.02 6.77 -16.33
N VAL A 118 10.30 5.49 -16.07
CA VAL A 118 10.61 4.50 -17.11
C VAL A 118 9.36 4.10 -17.90
N PHE A 119 8.27 3.71 -17.22
CA PHE A 119 7.10 3.11 -17.88
C PHE A 119 6.03 4.12 -18.28
N LEU A 120 5.84 5.20 -17.53
CA LEU A 120 4.85 6.25 -17.81
C LEU A 120 5.48 7.52 -18.38
N LYS A 121 6.82 7.54 -18.54
CA LYS A 121 7.57 8.72 -19.02
C LYS A 121 7.28 9.99 -18.19
N GLU A 122 7.03 9.83 -16.87
CA GLU A 122 6.84 10.97 -16.00
C GLU A 122 8.15 11.74 -15.81
N PRO A 123 8.15 13.09 -15.92
CA PRO A 123 9.36 13.87 -15.76
C PRO A 123 9.84 13.85 -14.30
N ILE A 124 11.13 13.58 -14.10
CA ILE A 124 11.80 13.71 -12.82
C ILE A 124 12.37 15.13 -12.75
N SER A 125 11.90 15.96 -11.81
CA SER A 125 12.52 17.25 -11.52
C SER A 125 13.62 17.09 -10.47
N SER A 126 14.63 17.98 -10.48
CA SER A 126 15.70 17.99 -9.48
C SER A 126 15.16 18.09 -8.05
N ARG A 127 14.08 18.87 -7.85
CA ARG A 127 13.43 18.99 -6.53
C ARG A 127 12.79 17.66 -6.08
N LYS A 128 12.20 16.90 -7.01
CA LYS A 128 11.68 15.56 -6.68
C LYS A 128 12.83 14.62 -6.27
N ALA A 129 13.94 14.65 -7.01
CA ALA A 129 15.09 13.82 -6.69
C ALA A 129 15.68 14.17 -5.31
N VAL A 130 15.84 15.46 -4.98
CA VAL A 130 16.30 15.90 -3.66
C VAL A 130 15.33 15.51 -2.55
N GLY A 131 14.02 15.69 -2.76
CA GLY A 131 13.02 15.29 -1.77
C GLY A 131 13.01 13.78 -1.51
N VAL A 132 13.19 12.98 -2.54
CA VAL A 132 13.32 11.52 -2.42
C VAL A 132 14.59 11.16 -1.65
N PHE A 133 15.72 11.84 -1.92
CA PHE A 133 16.97 11.64 -1.17
C PHE A 133 16.77 11.86 0.33
N PHE A 134 16.12 12.94 0.75
CA PHE A 134 15.81 13.18 2.17
C PHE A 134 14.86 12.11 2.76
N GLY A 135 13.87 11.67 2.00
CA GLY A 135 12.99 10.57 2.41
C GLY A 135 13.75 9.26 2.66
N ILE A 136 14.69 8.92 1.76
CA ILE A 136 15.57 7.76 1.92
C ILE A 136 16.51 7.95 3.11
N ALA A 137 17.13 9.11 3.25
CA ALA A 137 18.05 9.38 4.36
C ALA A 137 17.35 9.21 5.71
N GLY A 138 16.10 9.68 5.83
CA GLY A 138 15.27 9.46 7.02
C GLY A 138 14.99 7.99 7.29
N ALA A 139 14.61 7.22 6.25
CA ALA A 139 14.36 5.78 6.38
C ALA A 139 15.65 5.01 6.72
N LEU A 140 16.76 5.29 6.05
CA LEU A 140 18.08 4.68 6.34
C LEU A 140 18.58 5.02 7.74
N MET A 141 18.40 6.27 8.19
CA MET A 141 18.73 6.68 9.55
C MET A 141 18.02 5.79 10.57
N MET A 142 16.73 5.51 10.39
CA MET A 142 15.99 4.60 11.26
C MET A 142 16.56 3.18 11.23
N ILE A 143 16.88 2.66 10.05
CA ILE A 143 17.47 1.33 9.90
C ILE A 143 18.83 1.27 10.63
N VAL A 144 19.71 2.22 10.40
CA VAL A 144 21.08 2.22 10.96
C VAL A 144 21.07 2.38 12.49
N PHE A 145 20.26 3.29 13.03
CA PHE A 145 20.20 3.49 14.49
C PHE A 145 19.50 2.35 15.23
N SER A 146 18.70 1.54 14.53
CA SER A 146 18.05 0.37 15.11
C SER A 146 18.96 -0.86 15.21
N PHE A 147 20.05 -0.91 14.45
CA PHE A 147 21.07 -1.97 14.56
C PHE A 147 21.74 -2.05 15.94
N HIS A 148 21.63 -1.01 16.77
CA HIS A 148 22.38 -0.90 18.03
C HIS A 148 21.60 -1.30 19.29
N GLY A 149 20.41 -1.89 19.18
CA GLY A 149 19.70 -2.27 20.41
C GLY A 149 18.32 -2.91 20.29
N ASP A 150 17.81 -3.15 19.10
CA ASP A 150 16.45 -3.67 18.97
C ASP A 150 16.45 -5.13 18.46
N SER A 151 16.02 -6.06 19.33
CA SER A 151 15.88 -7.49 19.05
C SER A 151 14.80 -7.81 17.97
N HIS A 152 14.06 -6.80 17.51
CA HIS A 152 12.95 -6.93 16.57
C HIS A 152 13.29 -6.49 15.13
N TYR A 153 14.57 -6.39 14.79
CA TYR A 153 15.01 -6.08 13.42
C TYR A 153 15.68 -7.28 12.75
N SER A 154 15.28 -7.55 11.50
CA SER A 154 15.89 -8.59 10.67
C SER A 154 16.12 -8.10 9.24
N ASN A 155 17.30 -8.37 8.69
CA ASN A 155 17.62 -8.07 7.29
C ASN A 155 16.65 -8.78 6.32
N LYS A 156 16.17 -9.98 6.66
CA LYS A 156 15.16 -10.69 5.88
C LYS A 156 13.85 -9.92 5.84
N GLY A 157 13.40 -9.39 6.97
CA GLY A 157 12.20 -8.55 7.05
C GLY A 157 12.34 -7.27 6.25
N ALA A 158 13.49 -6.60 6.32
CA ALA A 158 13.77 -5.40 5.53
C ALA A 158 13.76 -5.69 4.02
N LEU A 159 14.37 -6.80 3.57
CA LEU A 159 14.35 -7.24 2.17
C LEU A 159 12.91 -7.51 1.70
N LEU A 160 12.09 -8.16 2.52
CA LEU A 160 10.68 -8.41 2.20
C LEU A 160 9.89 -7.09 2.06
N CYS A 161 10.19 -6.08 2.87
CA CYS A 161 9.60 -4.75 2.69
C CYS A 161 10.02 -4.08 1.37
N LEU A 162 11.26 -4.25 0.92
CA LEU A 162 11.70 -3.75 -0.39
C LEU A 162 10.96 -4.48 -1.53
N VAL A 163 10.79 -5.79 -1.42
CA VAL A 163 9.98 -6.59 -2.35
C VAL A 163 8.52 -6.11 -2.36
N ASN A 164 7.95 -5.85 -1.17
CA ASN A 164 6.61 -5.27 -1.03
C ASN A 164 6.49 -3.95 -1.78
N ILE A 165 7.44 -3.02 -1.60
CA ILE A 165 7.44 -1.70 -2.26
C ILE A 165 7.52 -1.85 -3.78
N LEU A 166 8.32 -2.78 -4.29
CA LEU A 166 8.45 -3.02 -5.72
C LEU A 166 7.13 -3.49 -6.33
N PHE A 167 6.48 -4.49 -5.73
CA PHE A 167 5.17 -4.95 -6.16
C PHE A 167 4.10 -3.87 -6.01
N TYR A 168 4.14 -3.09 -4.93
CA TYR A 168 3.22 -1.99 -4.73
C TYR A 168 3.36 -0.90 -5.78
N ALA A 169 4.59 -0.54 -6.13
CA ALA A 169 4.85 0.43 -7.19
C ALA A 169 4.32 -0.08 -8.55
N ALA A 170 4.58 -1.34 -8.89
CA ALA A 170 4.03 -1.96 -10.09
C ALA A 170 2.47 -1.94 -10.09
N TYR A 171 1.85 -2.30 -8.95
CA TYR A 171 0.40 -2.22 -8.78
C TYR A 171 -0.14 -0.79 -9.01
N LEU A 172 0.49 0.25 -8.45
CA LEU A 172 0.07 1.64 -8.66
C LEU A 172 0.14 2.06 -10.13
N LEU A 173 1.22 1.71 -10.83
CA LEU A 173 1.40 2.04 -12.24
C LEU A 173 0.36 1.34 -13.12
N ILE A 174 0.16 0.05 -12.92
CA ILE A 174 -0.83 -0.75 -13.67
C ILE A 174 -2.24 -0.22 -13.41
N THR A 175 -2.59 0.01 -12.13
CA THR A 175 -3.87 0.58 -11.76
C THR A 175 -4.09 1.95 -12.39
N ARG A 176 -3.08 2.80 -12.42
CA ARG A 176 -3.14 4.11 -13.10
C ARG A 176 -3.42 3.98 -14.59
N ALA A 177 -2.80 3.01 -15.26
CA ALA A 177 -3.00 2.78 -16.69
C ALA A 177 -4.44 2.37 -17.03
N ILE A 178 -5.11 1.67 -16.12
CA ILE A 178 -6.45 1.11 -16.33
C ILE A 178 -7.56 2.01 -15.73
N SER A 179 -7.27 2.73 -14.65
CA SER A 179 -8.26 3.52 -13.88
C SER A 179 -9.06 4.57 -14.69
N PRO A 180 -8.57 5.13 -15.82
CA PRO A 180 -9.40 6.02 -16.64
C PRO A 180 -10.48 5.29 -17.44
N LYS A 181 -10.33 3.98 -17.68
CA LYS A 181 -11.19 3.19 -18.56
C LYS A 181 -12.34 2.50 -17.83
N TYR A 182 -12.10 2.07 -16.58
CA TYR A 182 -13.03 1.22 -15.83
C TYR A 182 -13.34 1.81 -14.47
N SER A 183 -14.48 1.42 -13.90
CA SER A 183 -14.83 1.75 -12.52
C SER A 183 -13.86 1.08 -11.51
N PRO A 184 -13.61 1.67 -10.34
CA PRO A 184 -12.82 1.05 -9.29
C PRO A 184 -13.33 -0.35 -8.93
N VAL A 185 -14.66 -0.53 -8.90
CA VAL A 185 -15.29 -1.82 -8.58
C VAL A 185 -14.95 -2.86 -9.64
N THR A 186 -15.08 -2.53 -10.94
CA THR A 186 -14.76 -3.44 -12.04
C THR A 186 -13.30 -3.87 -12.04
N MET A 187 -12.38 -2.94 -11.76
CA MET A 187 -10.96 -3.26 -11.67
C MET A 187 -10.66 -4.17 -10.48
N MET A 188 -11.14 -3.78 -9.30
CA MET A 188 -10.80 -4.47 -8.05
C MET A 188 -11.42 -5.86 -7.98
N LYS A 189 -12.67 -6.07 -8.44
CA LYS A 189 -13.27 -7.41 -8.43
C LYS A 189 -12.44 -8.44 -9.20
N TRP A 190 -11.90 -8.06 -10.36
CA TRP A 190 -11.06 -8.97 -11.15
C TRP A 190 -9.66 -9.12 -10.57
N MET A 191 -9.01 -8.01 -10.14
CA MET A 191 -7.68 -8.08 -9.53
C MET A 191 -7.70 -8.93 -8.26
N PHE A 192 -8.67 -8.71 -7.36
CA PHE A 192 -8.79 -9.51 -6.14
C PHE A 192 -9.13 -10.97 -6.43
N LEU A 193 -10.01 -11.27 -7.39
CA LEU A 193 -10.34 -12.64 -7.77
C LEU A 193 -9.11 -13.41 -8.24
N PHE A 194 -8.35 -12.84 -9.19
CA PHE A 194 -7.15 -13.52 -9.69
C PHE A 194 -6.05 -13.60 -8.65
N SER A 195 -5.89 -12.58 -7.80
CA SER A 195 -4.95 -12.64 -6.68
C SER A 195 -5.36 -13.70 -5.66
N ALA A 196 -6.66 -13.84 -5.36
CA ALA A 196 -7.16 -14.87 -4.47
C ALA A 196 -6.88 -16.27 -5.03
N LEU A 197 -7.20 -16.51 -6.31
CA LEU A 197 -6.91 -17.79 -6.96
C LEU A 197 -5.41 -18.11 -6.94
N LEU A 198 -4.56 -17.10 -7.14
CA LEU A 198 -3.10 -17.27 -7.07
C LEU A 198 -2.62 -17.60 -5.65
N SER A 199 -3.27 -17.07 -4.61
CA SER A 199 -2.86 -17.25 -3.21
C SER A 199 -3.28 -18.60 -2.62
N LEU A 200 -4.38 -19.21 -3.08
CA LEU A 200 -4.96 -20.42 -2.50
C LEU A 200 -3.99 -21.62 -2.44
N PRO A 201 -3.21 -21.94 -3.50
CA PRO A 201 -2.27 -23.08 -3.44
C PRO A 201 -1.23 -22.96 -2.32
N PHE A 202 -0.86 -21.73 -1.95
CA PHE A 202 0.12 -21.47 -0.87
C PHE A 202 -0.55 -21.44 0.50
N ALA A 203 -1.81 -21.01 0.59
CA ALA A 203 -2.54 -20.90 1.85
C ALA A 203 -3.10 -22.23 2.34
N ILE A 204 -3.65 -23.06 1.44
CA ILE A 204 -4.33 -24.32 1.80
C ILE A 204 -3.45 -25.23 2.68
N PRO A 205 -2.15 -25.44 2.40
CA PRO A 205 -1.31 -26.28 3.24
C PRO A 205 -1.09 -25.75 4.67
N THR A 206 -1.33 -24.45 4.89
CA THR A 206 -1.04 -23.77 6.18
C THR A 206 -2.30 -23.47 7.00
N VAL A 207 -3.49 -23.91 6.56
CA VAL A 207 -4.77 -23.67 7.23
C VAL A 207 -4.78 -24.20 8.65
N THR A 208 -4.30 -25.43 8.86
CA THR A 208 -4.26 -26.08 10.18
C THR A 208 -3.30 -25.40 11.16
N ALA A 209 -2.30 -24.69 10.65
CA ALA A 209 -1.36 -23.89 11.45
C ALA A 209 -1.88 -22.45 11.75
N SER A 210 -3.15 -22.18 11.45
CA SER A 210 -3.75 -20.84 11.60
C SER A 210 -4.94 -20.87 12.60
N PRO A 211 -4.72 -20.53 13.90
CA PRO A 211 -5.76 -20.54 14.93
C PRO A 211 -7.03 -19.77 14.58
N ILE A 212 -6.92 -18.67 13.83
CA ILE A 212 -8.09 -17.92 13.33
C ILE A 212 -8.99 -18.81 12.44
N LEU A 213 -8.42 -19.67 11.61
CA LEU A 213 -9.17 -20.53 10.71
C LEU A 213 -9.70 -21.81 11.37
N THR A 214 -9.04 -22.26 12.44
CA THR A 214 -9.47 -23.43 13.24
C THR A 214 -10.40 -23.06 14.39
N GLY A 215 -10.69 -21.77 14.60
CA GLY A 215 -11.62 -21.31 15.64
C GLY A 215 -11.01 -21.21 17.05
N SER A 216 -9.70 -21.35 17.21
CA SER A 216 -9.01 -21.35 18.52
C SER A 216 -8.36 -20.01 18.89
N ALA A 217 -8.47 -18.98 18.04
CA ALA A 217 -7.90 -17.67 18.30
C ALA A 217 -8.76 -16.84 19.29
N PRO A 218 -8.17 -15.88 20.04
CA PRO A 218 -8.91 -14.97 20.89
C PRO A 218 -9.77 -14.01 20.05
N VAL A 219 -10.88 -13.52 20.63
CA VAL A 219 -11.83 -12.62 19.96
C VAL A 219 -11.14 -11.40 19.35
N MET A 220 -10.14 -10.83 20.05
CA MET A 220 -9.41 -9.67 19.55
C MET A 220 -8.65 -9.94 18.24
N ALA A 221 -8.20 -11.18 18.00
CA ALA A 221 -7.56 -11.56 16.73
C ALA A 221 -8.57 -11.49 15.56
N TYR A 222 -9.81 -11.94 15.78
CA TYR A 222 -10.89 -11.81 14.78
C TYR A 222 -11.25 -10.36 14.52
N VAL A 223 -11.33 -9.52 15.59
CA VAL A 223 -11.58 -8.07 15.45
C VAL A 223 -10.50 -7.41 14.61
N ASN A 224 -9.22 -7.63 14.93
CA ASN A 224 -8.11 -7.09 14.15
C ASN A 224 -8.16 -7.56 12.69
N MET A 225 -8.43 -8.85 12.45
CA MET A 225 -8.55 -9.38 11.11
C MET A 225 -9.73 -8.77 10.35
N LEU A 226 -10.87 -8.55 10.99
CA LEU A 226 -12.03 -7.90 10.39
C LEU A 226 -11.73 -6.43 10.02
N VAL A 227 -11.07 -5.69 10.92
CA VAL A 227 -10.63 -4.31 10.65
C VAL A 227 -9.73 -4.27 9.41
N VAL A 228 -8.76 -5.17 9.31
CA VAL A 228 -7.87 -5.26 8.15
C VAL A 228 -8.64 -5.65 6.89
N ALA A 229 -9.52 -6.65 6.96
CA ALA A 229 -10.29 -7.12 5.81
C ALA A 229 -11.26 -6.05 5.28
N LEU A 230 -11.92 -5.32 6.17
CA LEU A 230 -12.89 -4.30 5.77
C LEU A 230 -12.19 -3.00 5.34
N PHE A 231 -11.40 -2.40 6.23
CA PHE A 231 -10.84 -1.08 5.97
C PHE A 231 -9.58 -1.14 5.11
N ALA A 232 -8.57 -1.93 5.47
CA ALA A 232 -7.31 -1.96 4.74
C ALA A 232 -7.36 -2.84 3.47
N THR A 233 -8.47 -3.55 3.23
CA THR A 233 -8.65 -4.30 1.99
C THR A 233 -9.79 -3.72 1.14
N VAL A 234 -11.04 -3.73 1.59
CA VAL A 234 -12.14 -3.26 0.74
C VAL A 234 -12.12 -1.74 0.58
N VAL A 235 -12.15 -0.98 1.69
CA VAL A 235 -12.27 0.49 1.63
C VAL A 235 -11.02 1.12 1.00
N ALA A 236 -9.82 0.77 1.46
CA ALA A 236 -8.59 1.37 0.95
C ALA A 236 -8.36 1.05 -0.54
N TYR A 237 -8.58 -0.20 -0.95
CA TYR A 237 -8.41 -0.60 -2.35
C TYR A 237 -9.56 -0.14 -3.27
N PHE A 238 -10.70 0.26 -2.73
CA PHE A 238 -11.71 1.02 -3.48
C PHE A 238 -11.27 2.47 -3.71
N LEU A 239 -10.77 3.13 -2.67
CA LEU A 239 -10.38 4.54 -2.72
C LEU A 239 -9.08 4.78 -3.52
N LEU A 240 -8.16 3.82 -3.55
CA LEU A 240 -6.87 3.99 -4.21
C LEU A 240 -6.99 4.17 -5.74
N PRO A 241 -7.75 3.37 -6.49
CA PRO A 241 -8.04 3.63 -7.90
C PRO A 241 -8.80 4.95 -8.13
N VAL A 242 -9.69 5.35 -7.19
CA VAL A 242 -10.34 6.67 -7.25
C VAL A 242 -9.28 7.77 -7.19
N ALA A 243 -8.35 7.72 -6.25
CA ALA A 243 -7.26 8.68 -6.17
C ALA A 243 -6.40 8.69 -7.44
N LEU A 244 -6.07 7.51 -7.98
CA LEU A 244 -5.26 7.36 -9.20
C LEU A 244 -5.96 7.86 -10.47
N ARG A 245 -7.28 8.04 -10.49
CA ARG A 245 -7.97 8.73 -11.59
C ARG A 245 -7.60 10.20 -11.69
N TYR A 246 -7.42 10.84 -10.55
CA TYR A 246 -7.21 12.28 -10.46
C TYR A 246 -5.75 12.67 -10.22
N LEU A 247 -4.97 11.79 -9.59
CA LEU A 247 -3.60 12.03 -9.18
C LEU A 247 -2.62 11.09 -9.91
N ARG A 248 -1.36 11.53 -10.04
CA ARG A 248 -0.28 10.69 -10.56
C ARG A 248 0.16 9.67 -9.51
N PRO A 249 0.67 8.47 -9.91
CA PRO A 249 1.21 7.48 -8.98
C PRO A 249 2.27 8.04 -8.03
N THR A 250 3.15 8.92 -8.52
CA THR A 250 4.15 9.62 -7.70
C THR A 250 3.51 10.50 -6.64
N THR A 251 2.41 11.21 -6.93
CA THR A 251 1.68 12.02 -5.95
C THR A 251 0.98 11.13 -4.93
N VAL A 252 0.36 10.04 -5.38
CA VAL A 252 -0.33 9.07 -4.51
C VAL A 252 0.68 8.44 -3.54
N SER A 253 1.83 7.97 -4.04
CA SER A 253 2.85 7.33 -3.20
C SER A 253 3.46 8.28 -2.15
N MET A 254 3.45 9.60 -2.38
CA MET A 254 3.92 10.57 -1.38
C MET A 254 3.15 10.53 -0.06
N TYR A 255 1.86 10.21 -0.12
CA TYR A 255 1.04 10.10 1.08
C TYR A 255 1.43 8.89 1.95
N SER A 256 2.23 7.92 1.43
CA SER A 256 2.76 6.81 2.24
C SER A 256 3.61 7.28 3.42
N ASN A 257 4.18 8.48 3.34
CA ASN A 257 4.95 9.07 4.43
C ASN A 257 4.09 9.46 5.65
N LEU A 258 2.77 9.43 5.51
CA LEU A 258 1.85 9.55 6.65
C LEU A 258 1.78 8.25 7.48
N GLN A 259 2.02 7.10 6.84
CA GLN A 259 1.95 5.80 7.51
C GLN A 259 2.84 5.71 8.76
N PRO A 260 4.15 6.05 8.70
CA PRO A 260 5.02 5.93 9.88
C PRO A 260 4.52 6.73 11.08
N ILE A 261 3.91 7.88 10.85
CA ILE A 261 3.33 8.72 11.93
C ILE A 261 2.20 7.96 12.61
N VAL A 262 1.21 7.54 11.82
CA VAL A 262 0.03 6.84 12.33
C VAL A 262 0.44 5.52 12.99
N THR A 263 1.32 4.76 12.33
CA THR A 263 1.79 3.46 12.85
C THR A 263 2.56 3.60 14.16
N ALA A 264 3.50 4.57 14.26
CA ALA A 264 4.31 4.75 15.46
C ALA A 264 3.47 5.21 16.65
N VAL A 265 2.55 6.16 16.43
CA VAL A 265 1.64 6.61 17.50
C VAL A 265 0.82 5.44 18.02
N LEU A 266 0.24 4.63 17.15
CA LEU A 266 -0.54 3.48 17.56
C LEU A 266 0.33 2.38 18.20
N ALA A 267 1.48 2.04 17.60
CA ALA A 267 2.37 1.00 18.11
C ALA A 267 2.84 1.29 19.54
N ILE A 268 3.18 2.56 19.84
CA ILE A 268 3.55 3.00 21.17
C ILE A 268 2.33 2.93 22.11
N SER A 269 1.15 3.38 21.66
CA SER A 269 -0.08 3.39 22.47
C SER A 269 -0.55 2.00 22.89
N VAL A 270 -0.31 0.97 22.06
CA VAL A 270 -0.71 -0.42 22.33
C VAL A 270 0.44 -1.31 22.81
N GLY A 271 1.60 -0.73 23.11
CA GLY A 271 2.76 -1.46 23.65
C GLY A 271 3.48 -2.39 22.65
N GLN A 272 3.25 -2.22 21.35
CA GLN A 272 3.94 -2.98 20.29
C GLN A 272 5.31 -2.39 19.92
N ASP A 273 5.61 -1.18 20.40
CA ASP A 273 6.88 -0.49 20.13
C ASP A 273 7.20 0.49 21.27
N VAL A 274 8.49 0.90 21.36
CA VAL A 274 9.00 1.82 22.38
C VAL A 274 9.32 3.16 21.75
N PHE A 275 9.02 4.26 22.46
CA PHE A 275 9.42 5.59 22.02
C PHE A 275 10.95 5.74 22.05
N THR A 276 11.53 6.14 20.93
CA THR A 276 12.95 6.51 20.82
C THR A 276 13.09 7.81 20.05
N TRP A 277 14.03 8.69 20.44
CA TRP A 277 14.22 10.00 19.79
C TRP A 277 14.60 9.92 18.31
N ASN A 278 15.13 8.79 17.86
CA ASN A 278 15.44 8.55 16.45
C ASN A 278 14.19 8.58 15.55
N LYS A 279 13.03 8.15 16.07
CA LYS A 279 11.76 8.11 15.33
C LYS A 279 11.25 9.50 14.94
N PRO A 280 11.15 10.50 15.85
CA PRO A 280 10.79 11.86 15.47
C PRO A 280 11.78 12.51 14.48
N VAL A 281 13.09 12.31 14.65
CA VAL A 281 14.10 12.88 13.74
C VAL A 281 13.96 12.31 12.33
N ALA A 282 13.85 10.98 12.20
CA ALA A 282 13.61 10.33 10.93
C ALA A 282 12.31 10.79 10.29
N LEU A 283 11.26 10.95 11.10
CA LEU A 283 9.97 11.45 10.66
C LEU A 283 10.06 12.86 10.05
N ILE A 284 10.80 13.78 10.70
CA ILE A 284 11.01 15.14 10.20
C ILE A 284 11.73 15.10 8.85
N LEU A 285 12.76 14.27 8.69
CA LEU A 285 13.48 14.10 7.41
C LEU A 285 12.56 13.57 6.32
N VAL A 286 11.72 12.58 6.64
CA VAL A 286 10.74 12.02 5.72
C VAL A 286 9.72 13.09 5.30
N ILE A 287 9.11 13.82 6.25
CA ILE A 287 8.15 14.90 5.98
C ILE A 287 8.78 15.99 5.12
N PHE A 288 10.02 16.40 5.42
CA PHE A 288 10.74 17.39 4.62
C PHE A 288 10.96 16.91 3.18
N GLY A 289 11.36 15.65 3.00
CA GLY A 289 11.47 15.02 1.69
C GLY A 289 10.15 15.06 0.91
N VAL A 290 9.03 14.72 1.57
CA VAL A 290 7.68 14.80 0.98
C VAL A 290 7.35 16.23 0.56
N PHE A 291 7.56 17.18 1.44
CA PHE A 291 7.29 18.59 1.16
C PHE A 291 8.03 19.07 -0.09
N LEU A 292 9.31 18.74 -0.22
CA LEU A 292 10.10 19.08 -1.41
C LEU A 292 9.54 18.45 -2.69
N VAL A 293 9.06 17.20 -2.64
CA VAL A 293 8.50 16.54 -3.83
C VAL A 293 7.12 17.08 -4.18
N THR A 294 6.26 17.29 -3.19
CA THR A 294 4.88 17.78 -3.42
C THR A 294 4.85 19.22 -3.90
N THR A 295 5.78 20.07 -3.44
CA THR A 295 5.91 21.47 -3.89
C THR A 295 6.66 21.62 -5.20
N SER A 296 7.29 20.54 -5.71
CA SER A 296 7.97 20.54 -7.00
C SER A 296 6.95 20.54 -8.15
N ARG A 297 6.63 21.73 -8.66
CA ARG A 297 5.93 21.87 -9.95
C ARG A 297 6.84 21.32 -11.05
N ALA A 298 6.50 20.17 -11.63
CA ALA A 298 7.11 19.80 -12.90
C ALA A 298 6.71 20.87 -13.92
N LYS A 299 7.67 21.37 -14.71
CA LYS A 299 7.42 22.25 -15.87
C LYS A 299 6.43 21.65 -16.91
N ALA A 300 5.92 20.46 -16.67
CA ALA A 300 5.01 19.69 -17.50
C ALA A 300 3.56 19.57 -16.96
N ASP A 301 3.15 20.41 -16.02
CA ASP A 301 1.72 20.54 -15.66
C ASP A 301 0.92 21.39 -16.65
N GLY A 302 1.43 21.52 -17.89
CA GLY A 302 0.63 21.91 -19.03
C GLY A 302 -0.50 20.89 -19.26
N PRO A 303 -1.63 21.30 -19.85
CA PRO A 303 -2.77 20.43 -20.10
C PRO A 303 -2.28 19.22 -20.90
N ILE A 304 -2.66 18.00 -20.43
CA ILE A 304 -2.44 16.77 -21.19
C ILE A 304 -3.12 17.00 -22.56
N ALA A 305 -2.30 17.30 -23.57
CA ALA A 305 -2.78 17.41 -24.93
C ALA A 305 -3.41 16.07 -25.29
N ASN A 306 -4.71 16.09 -25.56
CA ASN A 306 -5.41 15.00 -26.24
C ASN A 306 -4.64 14.73 -27.54
N LYS A 307 -3.82 13.70 -27.57
CA LYS A 307 -3.48 13.04 -28.83
C LYS A 307 -4.59 12.03 -29.07
N GLN A 308 -5.44 12.43 -30.00
CA GLN A 308 -6.41 11.58 -30.68
C GLN A 308 -5.75 10.34 -31.28
#